data_6eeaf5c8beeae205aa83c822fa7d8e54
#
_entry.id   6eeaf5c8beeae205aa83c822fa7d8e54
#
_cell.length_a   1.000
_cell.length_b   1.000
_cell.length_c   1.000
_cell.angle_alpha   90.00
_cell.angle_beta   90.00
_cell.angle_gamma   90.00
#
_symmetry.space_group_name_H-M   'P 1'
#
loop_
_entity.id
_entity.type
_entity.pdbx_description
1 polymer ?
#
loop_
_entity_poly.entity_id
_entity_poly.type
_entity_poly.pdbx_seq_one_letter_code
_entity_poly.pdbx_strand_id
1 'polypeptide(L)'
;MKKNFFIITAVVCGMSCTTTAYAQFKIGGKKINVNKVVQAGTDAVKAISLSDADIAAMSKEYMEWMDTHNPLTKPDTDYGKRLEKLTGNIKEVDGLKVNFGVYEVIDVNAFACGDGSVRICAGLMDIMTDDEVMAVVGHEIGHVIHTDSKDAMKNAYLRSAVKNAAGAASSTVSKLSDSELGAMAEALAGAQYSQKQETEADDYGFEFCIKNNLDPYAMYNALNKLLELSAEAPKESKFQKMFSSHPDTAKRVARAKEKACLLYTSPSPRDISGSR
;
A
#
# COMPACT_ATOMS: atom_id res chain seq x y z
N MET A 1 30.94 -36.54 -16.81
CA MET A 1 30.33 -35.40 -17.51
C MET A 1 30.51 -34.16 -16.63
N LYS A 2 31.41 -33.24 -17.01
CA LYS A 2 31.76 -32.06 -16.21
C LYS A 2 30.82 -30.93 -16.54
N LYS A 3 30.12 -30.37 -15.54
CA LYS A 3 29.29 -29.15 -15.67
C LYS A 3 30.19 -27.94 -15.49
N ASN A 4 30.38 -27.17 -16.53
CA ASN A 4 31.07 -25.88 -16.47
C ASN A 4 30.15 -24.81 -15.91
N PHE A 5 30.48 -24.29 -14.72
CA PHE A 5 29.89 -23.09 -14.15
C PHE A 5 30.68 -21.88 -14.67
N PHE A 6 30.06 -21.00 -15.41
CA PHE A 6 30.64 -19.69 -15.76
C PHE A 6 30.26 -18.67 -14.67
N ILE A 7 31.27 -18.32 -13.86
CA ILE A 7 31.18 -17.17 -12.94
C ILE A 7 31.69 -15.96 -13.73
N ILE A 8 30.82 -14.98 -13.95
CA ILE A 8 31.22 -13.67 -14.47
C ILE A 8 31.51 -12.79 -13.28
N THR A 9 32.80 -12.64 -12.98
CA THR A 9 33.34 -11.68 -12.02
C THR A 9 33.46 -10.33 -12.72
N ALA A 10 32.64 -9.35 -12.34
CA ALA A 10 32.83 -7.98 -12.77
C ALA A 10 33.89 -7.30 -11.91
N VAL A 11 35.08 -7.07 -12.49
CA VAL A 11 36.11 -6.24 -11.90
C VAL A 11 35.81 -4.78 -12.19
N VAL A 12 35.51 -4.02 -11.15
CA VAL A 12 35.42 -2.56 -11.23
C VAL A 12 36.82 -2.01 -11.05
N CYS A 13 37.45 -1.59 -12.14
CA CYS A 13 38.69 -0.82 -12.10
C CYS A 13 38.35 0.64 -12.45
N GLY A 14 38.53 1.53 -11.48
CA GLY A 14 38.37 2.96 -11.72
C GLY A 14 39.52 3.49 -12.55
N MET A 15 39.17 4.16 -13.64
CA MET A 15 40.05 5.14 -14.32
C MET A 15 39.16 6.14 -15.06
N SER A 16 39.32 7.39 -14.67
CA SER A 16 38.77 8.56 -15.36
C SER A 16 39.40 8.65 -16.76
N CYS A 17 38.61 8.37 -17.80
CA CYS A 17 38.90 8.82 -19.15
C CYS A 17 37.53 8.97 -19.89
N THR A 18 37.27 10.18 -20.35
CA THR A 18 36.15 10.56 -21.16
C THR A 18 36.21 9.94 -22.55
N THR A 19 35.74 8.72 -22.69
CA THR A 19 35.35 8.17 -23.98
C THR A 19 34.05 7.45 -23.77
N THR A 20 32.97 7.95 -24.41
CA THR A 20 31.64 7.33 -24.46
C THR A 20 31.75 5.97 -25.14
N ALA A 21 32.01 4.94 -24.35
CA ALA A 21 31.92 3.56 -24.81
C ALA A 21 30.44 3.17 -24.93
N TYR A 22 29.94 3.12 -26.16
CA TYR A 22 28.59 2.64 -26.47
C TYR A 22 28.57 1.11 -26.27
N ALA A 23 28.10 0.66 -25.13
CA ALA A 23 27.82 -0.77 -24.93
C ALA A 23 26.61 -1.14 -25.84
N GLN A 24 26.85 -1.96 -26.84
CA GLN A 24 25.83 -2.50 -27.75
C GLN A 24 25.60 -3.98 -27.42
N PHE A 25 24.37 -4.33 -27.07
CA PHE A 25 23.95 -5.73 -26.93
C PHE A 25 23.11 -6.15 -28.13
N LYS A 26 23.26 -7.39 -28.57
CA LYS A 26 22.39 -8.01 -29.60
C LYS A 26 21.46 -8.99 -28.92
N ILE A 27 20.14 -8.78 -29.03
CA ILE A 27 19.12 -9.74 -28.66
C ILE A 27 18.25 -10.00 -29.89
N GLY A 28 18.10 -11.22 -30.31
CA GLY A 28 17.27 -11.60 -31.47
C GLY A 28 17.71 -10.93 -32.78
N GLY A 29 19.01 -10.71 -33.00
CA GLY A 29 19.58 -10.12 -34.20
C GLY A 29 19.49 -8.59 -34.31
N LYS A 30 18.83 -7.89 -33.38
CA LYS A 30 18.76 -6.42 -33.32
C LYS A 30 19.79 -5.84 -32.35
N LYS A 31 20.49 -4.79 -32.77
CA LYS A 31 21.43 -4.05 -31.91
C LYS A 31 20.63 -3.14 -30.97
N ILE A 32 20.77 -3.36 -29.65
CA ILE A 32 20.14 -2.53 -28.63
C ILE A 32 21.24 -1.65 -28.00
N ASN A 33 21.00 -0.35 -27.99
CA ASN A 33 21.90 0.61 -27.33
C ASN A 33 21.48 0.75 -25.87
N VAL A 34 22.27 0.19 -24.94
CA VAL A 34 21.98 0.15 -23.52
C VAL A 34 21.78 1.55 -22.91
N ASN A 35 22.58 2.55 -23.38
CA ASN A 35 22.40 3.93 -22.92
C ASN A 35 21.07 4.56 -23.37
N LYS A 36 20.56 4.18 -24.55
CA LYS A 36 19.21 4.58 -24.98
C LYS A 36 18.12 3.87 -24.19
N VAL A 37 18.34 2.63 -23.78
CA VAL A 37 17.38 1.89 -22.95
C VAL A 37 17.33 2.45 -21.53
N VAL A 38 18.49 2.78 -20.93
CA VAL A 38 18.56 3.41 -19.59
C VAL A 38 18.00 4.84 -19.66
N GLN A 39 18.30 5.61 -20.72
CA GLN A 39 17.80 6.96 -20.89
C GLN A 39 16.30 6.96 -21.28
N ALA A 40 15.87 6.03 -22.15
CA ALA A 40 14.46 5.83 -22.43
C ALA A 40 13.69 5.29 -21.20
N GLY A 41 14.33 4.53 -20.31
CA GLY A 41 13.74 4.14 -19.02
C GLY A 41 13.49 5.34 -18.11
N THR A 42 14.44 6.26 -17.99
CA THR A 42 14.27 7.49 -17.19
C THR A 42 13.34 8.51 -17.85
N ASP A 43 13.33 8.59 -19.18
CA ASP A 43 12.47 9.51 -19.93
C ASP A 43 11.07 8.91 -20.13
N ALA A 44 10.93 7.60 -20.26
CA ALA A 44 9.64 6.90 -20.27
C ALA A 44 8.94 7.00 -18.92
N VAL A 45 9.68 6.90 -17.81
CA VAL A 45 9.15 7.15 -16.44
C VAL A 45 8.59 8.57 -16.30
N LYS A 46 9.21 9.57 -16.98
CA LYS A 46 8.70 10.95 -17.02
C LYS A 46 7.57 11.16 -18.02
N ALA A 47 7.50 10.34 -19.07
CA ALA A 47 6.55 10.50 -20.17
C ALA A 47 5.26 9.70 -20.04
N ILE A 48 5.19 8.71 -19.12
CA ILE A 48 3.96 7.96 -18.89
C ILE A 48 3.02 8.79 -18.01
N SER A 49 2.18 9.56 -18.69
CA SER A 49 1.03 10.22 -18.06
C SER A 49 -0.08 9.20 -17.89
N LEU A 50 -0.06 8.47 -16.75
CA LEU A 50 -1.17 7.59 -16.38
C LEU A 50 -2.33 8.45 -15.88
N SER A 51 -3.48 8.31 -16.53
CA SER A 51 -4.72 8.93 -16.07
C SER A 51 -5.27 8.23 -14.83
N ASP A 52 -6.19 8.89 -14.14
CA ASP A 52 -6.89 8.29 -13.01
C ASP A 52 -7.65 7.01 -13.39
N ALA A 53 -8.19 6.97 -14.61
CA ALA A 53 -8.84 5.78 -15.15
C ALA A 53 -7.86 4.63 -15.38
N ASP A 54 -6.63 4.91 -15.84
CA ASP A 54 -5.58 3.90 -16.00
C ASP A 54 -5.17 3.31 -14.64
N ILE A 55 -5.01 4.17 -13.62
CA ILE A 55 -4.66 3.72 -12.27
C ILE A 55 -5.80 2.87 -11.67
N ALA A 56 -7.05 3.28 -11.83
CA ALA A 56 -8.19 2.50 -11.35
C ALA A 56 -8.28 1.13 -12.06
N ALA A 57 -8.04 1.09 -13.37
CA ALA A 57 -8.02 -0.16 -14.13
C ALA A 57 -6.88 -1.09 -13.66
N MET A 58 -5.67 -0.54 -13.46
CA MET A 58 -4.53 -1.30 -12.93
C MET A 58 -4.78 -1.79 -11.50
N SER A 59 -5.38 -0.96 -10.64
CA SER A 59 -5.74 -1.34 -9.27
C SER A 59 -6.72 -2.50 -9.27
N LYS A 60 -7.72 -2.46 -10.14
CA LYS A 60 -8.68 -3.54 -10.29
C LYS A 60 -8.01 -4.86 -10.76
N GLU A 61 -7.17 -4.80 -11.79
CA GLU A 61 -6.47 -5.98 -12.31
C GLU A 61 -5.51 -6.55 -11.25
N TYR A 62 -4.81 -5.68 -10.51
CA TYR A 62 -3.97 -6.06 -9.39
C TYR A 62 -4.78 -6.74 -8.28
N MET A 63 -5.94 -6.21 -7.92
CA MET A 63 -6.80 -6.78 -6.89
C MET A 63 -7.40 -8.13 -7.31
N GLU A 64 -7.81 -8.28 -8.56
CA GLU A 64 -8.24 -9.58 -9.11
C GLU A 64 -7.11 -10.62 -9.00
N TRP A 65 -5.88 -10.23 -9.31
CA TRP A 65 -4.71 -11.08 -9.15
C TRP A 65 -4.44 -11.43 -7.68
N MET A 66 -4.46 -10.45 -6.78
CA MET A 66 -4.29 -10.65 -5.34
C MET A 66 -5.34 -11.60 -4.76
N ASP A 67 -6.61 -11.45 -5.15
CA ASP A 67 -7.73 -12.29 -4.69
C ASP A 67 -7.61 -13.74 -5.19
N THR A 68 -6.88 -13.98 -6.29
CA THR A 68 -6.60 -15.35 -6.76
C THR A 68 -5.39 -16.00 -6.07
N HIS A 69 -4.46 -15.19 -5.52
CA HIS A 69 -3.23 -15.65 -4.88
C HIS A 69 -3.32 -15.70 -3.35
N ASN A 70 -4.36 -15.10 -2.78
CA ASN A 70 -4.61 -15.12 -1.33
C ASN A 70 -6.01 -15.68 -1.07
N PRO A 71 -6.17 -16.65 -0.16
CA PRO A 71 -7.48 -17.22 0.11
C PRO A 71 -8.39 -16.18 0.77
N LEU A 72 -9.45 -15.79 0.05
CA LEU A 72 -10.52 -14.95 0.59
C LEU A 72 -11.43 -15.77 1.50
N THR A 73 -11.75 -15.20 2.66
CA THR A 73 -12.70 -15.82 3.59
C THR A 73 -14.10 -15.89 2.99
N LYS A 74 -14.85 -16.93 3.37
CA LYS A 74 -16.24 -17.10 2.95
C LYS A 74 -17.18 -16.35 3.91
N PRO A 75 -18.35 -15.91 3.44
CA PRO A 75 -19.31 -15.16 4.28
C PRO A 75 -19.81 -15.93 5.51
N ASP A 76 -19.83 -17.25 5.47
CA ASP A 76 -20.32 -18.12 6.54
C ASP A 76 -19.29 -18.42 7.64
N THR A 77 -18.03 -18.04 7.46
CA THR A 77 -16.95 -18.14 8.45
C THR A 77 -17.07 -17.07 9.53
N ASP A 78 -16.34 -17.22 10.63
CA ASP A 78 -16.32 -16.22 11.72
C ASP A 78 -15.75 -14.87 11.22
N TYR A 79 -14.69 -14.90 10.40
CA TYR A 79 -14.14 -13.68 9.77
C TYR A 79 -15.13 -13.04 8.80
N GLY A 80 -15.82 -13.84 7.98
CA GLY A 80 -16.82 -13.34 7.04
C GLY A 80 -18.00 -12.69 7.74
N LYS A 81 -18.53 -13.32 8.80
CA LYS A 81 -19.60 -12.75 9.64
C LYS A 81 -19.16 -11.48 10.35
N ARG A 82 -17.92 -11.47 10.88
CA ARG A 82 -17.37 -10.29 11.52
C ARG A 82 -17.19 -9.14 10.52
N LEU A 83 -16.65 -9.42 9.33
CA LEU A 83 -16.54 -8.45 8.26
C LEU A 83 -17.89 -7.85 7.88
N GLU A 84 -18.92 -8.69 7.65
CA GLU A 84 -20.25 -8.22 7.30
C GLU A 84 -20.87 -7.36 8.41
N LYS A 85 -20.69 -7.74 9.68
CA LYS A 85 -21.10 -6.91 10.81
C LYS A 85 -20.46 -5.52 10.79
N LEU A 86 -19.17 -5.44 10.47
CA LEU A 86 -18.39 -4.20 10.49
C LEU A 86 -18.64 -3.32 9.26
N THR A 87 -18.78 -3.91 8.09
CA THR A 87 -18.73 -3.19 6.81
C THR A 87 -19.98 -3.34 5.95
N GLY A 88 -20.93 -4.18 6.34
CA GLY A 88 -22.11 -4.53 5.52
C GLY A 88 -22.96 -3.34 5.09
N ASN A 89 -22.99 -2.28 5.90
CA ASN A 89 -23.71 -1.04 5.61
C ASN A 89 -22.87 0.02 4.89
N ILE A 90 -21.54 -0.22 4.69
CA ILE A 90 -20.62 0.73 4.10
C ILE A 90 -20.40 0.34 2.63
N LYS A 91 -21.06 1.01 1.71
CA LYS A 91 -20.94 0.77 0.26
C LYS A 91 -20.15 1.86 -0.46
N GLU A 92 -20.10 3.03 0.17
CA GLU A 92 -19.39 4.20 -0.37
C GLU A 92 -18.88 5.07 0.79
N VAL A 93 -17.68 5.63 0.63
CA VAL A 93 -17.05 6.54 1.58
C VAL A 93 -16.50 7.74 0.81
N ASP A 94 -17.04 8.93 1.09
CA ASP A 94 -16.63 10.20 0.46
C ASP A 94 -16.54 10.11 -1.11
N GLY A 95 -17.54 9.46 -1.73
CA GLY A 95 -17.64 9.27 -3.18
C GLY A 95 -16.86 8.06 -3.73
N LEU A 96 -16.03 7.40 -2.92
CA LEU A 96 -15.35 6.17 -3.28
C LEU A 96 -16.26 4.96 -3.00
N LYS A 97 -16.63 4.22 -4.04
CA LYS A 97 -17.27 2.91 -3.86
C LYS A 97 -16.28 1.94 -3.28
N VAL A 98 -16.63 1.32 -2.15
CA VAL A 98 -15.72 0.40 -1.46
C VAL A 98 -16.23 -1.03 -1.48
N ASN A 99 -15.30 -1.97 -1.52
CA ASN A 99 -15.56 -3.39 -1.34
C ASN A 99 -14.55 -3.99 -0.38
N PHE A 100 -15.02 -4.82 0.54
CA PHE A 100 -14.22 -5.36 1.64
C PHE A 100 -14.03 -6.86 1.47
N GLY A 101 -12.86 -7.35 1.88
CA GLY A 101 -12.55 -8.77 1.94
C GLY A 101 -11.53 -9.07 3.02
N VAL A 102 -11.57 -10.30 3.55
CA VAL A 102 -10.57 -10.79 4.49
C VAL A 102 -9.74 -11.85 3.80
N TYR A 103 -8.41 -11.70 3.83
CA TYR A 103 -7.50 -12.77 3.46
C TYR A 103 -7.22 -13.67 4.66
N GLU A 104 -7.36 -14.97 4.49
CA GLU A 104 -7.08 -15.98 5.52
C GLU A 104 -5.55 -16.19 5.66
N VAL A 105 -4.85 -15.11 5.98
CA VAL A 105 -3.41 -15.09 6.22
C VAL A 105 -3.11 -14.53 7.60
N ILE A 106 -2.05 -15.02 8.22
CA ILE A 106 -1.64 -14.66 9.59
C ILE A 106 -0.90 -13.32 9.68
N ASP A 107 -0.70 -12.64 8.57
CA ASP A 107 -0.03 -11.34 8.54
C ASP A 107 -0.88 -10.31 9.29
N VAL A 108 -0.25 -9.47 10.11
CA VAL A 108 -0.90 -8.29 10.70
C VAL A 108 -0.82 -7.17 9.68
N ASN A 109 -1.84 -7.08 8.83
CA ASN A 109 -1.85 -6.09 7.75
C ASN A 109 -3.28 -5.80 7.27
N ALA A 110 -3.45 -4.63 6.69
CA ALA A 110 -4.59 -4.24 5.85
C ALA A 110 -4.08 -3.32 4.75
N PHE A 111 -4.83 -3.15 3.68
CA PHE A 111 -4.50 -2.19 2.63
C PHE A 111 -5.75 -1.84 1.80
N ALA A 112 -5.71 -0.68 1.16
CA ALA A 112 -6.72 -0.27 0.20
C ALA A 112 -6.10 0.15 -1.13
N CYS A 113 -6.80 -0.14 -2.23
CA CYS A 113 -6.40 0.21 -3.58
C CYS A 113 -7.30 1.29 -4.18
N GLY A 114 -6.79 1.97 -5.21
CA GLY A 114 -7.46 3.10 -5.87
C GLY A 114 -8.78 2.76 -6.57
N ASP A 115 -9.12 1.48 -6.72
CA ASP A 115 -10.44 1.01 -7.18
C ASP A 115 -11.49 0.90 -6.05
N GLY A 116 -11.11 1.20 -4.80
CA GLY A 116 -11.94 1.07 -3.62
C GLY A 116 -11.94 -0.31 -2.97
N SER A 117 -11.11 -1.22 -3.45
CA SER A 117 -10.90 -2.52 -2.79
C SER A 117 -10.14 -2.35 -1.48
N VAL A 118 -10.69 -2.87 -0.37
CA VAL A 118 -10.06 -2.91 0.95
C VAL A 118 -9.91 -4.37 1.36
N ARG A 119 -8.70 -4.75 1.72
CA ARG A 119 -8.39 -6.12 2.17
C ARG A 119 -7.77 -6.08 3.56
N ILE A 120 -8.28 -6.94 4.43
CA ILE A 120 -7.84 -7.08 5.83
C ILE A 120 -7.28 -8.49 5.97
N CYS A 121 -6.12 -8.64 6.58
CA CYS A 121 -5.58 -9.96 6.90
C CYS A 121 -6.20 -10.50 8.19
N ALA A 122 -6.48 -11.80 8.24
CA ALA A 122 -7.03 -12.46 9.42
C ALA A 122 -6.18 -12.21 10.67
N GLY A 123 -4.84 -12.22 10.55
CA GLY A 123 -3.96 -11.92 11.66
C GLY A 123 -4.13 -10.53 12.28
N LEU A 124 -4.55 -9.52 11.51
CA LEU A 124 -4.91 -8.21 12.06
C LEU A 124 -6.23 -8.32 12.85
N MET A 125 -7.22 -9.01 12.30
CA MET A 125 -8.51 -9.20 12.98
C MET A 125 -8.37 -9.99 14.28
N ASP A 126 -7.45 -10.94 14.37
CA ASP A 126 -7.23 -11.75 15.56
C ASP A 126 -6.74 -10.94 16.77
N ILE A 127 -5.96 -9.90 16.52
CA ILE A 127 -5.34 -9.09 17.58
C ILE A 127 -6.08 -7.80 17.89
N MET A 128 -7.00 -7.37 17.02
CA MET A 128 -7.71 -6.08 17.13
C MET A 128 -9.19 -6.25 17.49
N THR A 129 -9.71 -5.33 18.29
CA THR A 129 -11.15 -5.16 18.50
C THR A 129 -11.85 -4.70 17.21
N ASP A 130 -13.18 -4.72 17.21
CA ASP A 130 -13.97 -4.26 16.06
C ASP A 130 -13.67 -2.79 15.71
N ASP A 131 -13.63 -1.93 16.73
CA ASP A 131 -13.38 -0.49 16.53
C ASP A 131 -11.93 -0.23 16.06
N GLU A 132 -10.94 -0.97 16.58
CA GLU A 132 -9.55 -0.90 16.13
C GLU A 132 -9.39 -1.35 14.67
N VAL A 133 -10.07 -2.45 14.25
CA VAL A 133 -10.08 -2.89 12.85
C VAL A 133 -10.65 -1.78 11.96
N MET A 134 -11.76 -1.17 12.38
CA MET A 134 -12.40 -0.11 11.60
C MET A 134 -11.58 1.18 11.58
N ALA A 135 -10.81 1.47 12.62
CA ALA A 135 -9.85 2.59 12.62
C ALA A 135 -8.75 2.37 11.57
N VAL A 136 -8.19 1.15 11.49
CA VAL A 136 -7.22 0.78 10.44
C VAL A 136 -7.87 0.85 9.06
N VAL A 137 -9.08 0.33 8.88
CA VAL A 137 -9.84 0.45 7.63
C VAL A 137 -10.01 1.92 7.22
N GLY A 138 -10.38 2.78 8.14
CA GLY A 138 -10.48 4.22 7.90
C GLY A 138 -9.16 4.85 7.49
N HIS A 139 -8.05 4.47 8.12
CA HIS A 139 -6.70 4.88 7.76
C HIS A 139 -6.34 4.48 6.32
N GLU A 140 -6.59 3.22 5.94
CA GLU A 140 -6.32 2.72 4.58
C GLU A 140 -7.17 3.44 3.52
N ILE A 141 -8.46 3.68 3.82
CA ILE A 141 -9.32 4.49 2.96
C ILE A 141 -8.78 5.92 2.85
N GLY A 142 -8.25 6.49 3.94
CA GLY A 142 -7.59 7.79 3.96
C GLY A 142 -6.47 7.90 2.93
N HIS A 143 -5.61 6.89 2.80
CA HIS A 143 -4.57 6.84 1.75
C HIS A 143 -5.14 6.84 0.34
N VAL A 144 -6.32 6.23 0.12
CA VAL A 144 -6.98 6.27 -1.19
C VAL A 144 -7.56 7.66 -1.47
N ILE A 145 -8.26 8.24 -0.50
CA ILE A 145 -8.88 9.58 -0.62
C ILE A 145 -7.84 10.67 -0.84
N HIS A 146 -6.68 10.57 -0.17
CA HIS A 146 -5.55 11.50 -0.36
C HIS A 146 -4.67 11.17 -1.57
N THR A 147 -5.06 10.19 -2.38
CA THR A 147 -4.34 9.74 -3.60
C THR A 147 -2.99 9.04 -3.36
N ASP A 148 -2.62 8.74 -2.14
CA ASP A 148 -1.36 8.10 -1.78
C ASP A 148 -1.25 6.69 -2.38
N SER A 149 -2.32 5.90 -2.30
CA SER A 149 -2.41 4.55 -2.91
C SER A 149 -2.26 4.60 -4.44
N LYS A 150 -2.72 5.69 -5.06
CA LYS A 150 -2.60 5.94 -6.49
C LYS A 150 -1.14 6.18 -6.88
N ASP A 151 -0.44 7.03 -6.12
CA ASP A 151 0.97 7.30 -6.33
C ASP A 151 1.82 6.05 -6.06
N ALA A 152 1.50 5.26 -5.03
CA ALA A 152 2.14 3.98 -4.77
C ALA A 152 1.95 3.00 -5.94
N MET A 153 0.74 2.85 -6.46
CA MET A 153 0.42 2.00 -7.61
C MET A 153 1.17 2.44 -8.88
N LYS A 154 1.17 3.73 -9.18
CA LYS A 154 1.93 4.30 -10.29
C LYS A 154 3.42 3.98 -10.18
N ASN A 155 4.00 4.19 -9.01
CA ASN A 155 5.41 3.91 -8.75
C ASN A 155 5.73 2.41 -8.84
N ALA A 156 4.85 1.55 -8.36
CA ALA A 156 4.99 0.09 -8.47
C ALA A 156 4.95 -0.37 -9.93
N TYR A 157 4.01 0.14 -10.71
CA TYR A 157 3.92 -0.14 -12.16
C TYR A 157 5.21 0.30 -12.89
N LEU A 158 5.68 1.51 -12.64
CA LEU A 158 6.91 2.02 -13.26
C LEU A 158 8.15 1.18 -12.88
N ARG A 159 8.26 0.73 -11.63
CA ARG A 159 9.33 -0.17 -11.18
C ARG A 159 9.25 -1.55 -11.85
N SER A 160 8.05 -2.12 -11.96
CA SER A 160 7.83 -3.40 -12.64
C SER A 160 8.19 -3.32 -14.12
N ALA A 161 7.81 -2.24 -14.80
CA ALA A 161 8.13 -1.99 -16.20
C ALA A 161 9.64 -1.85 -16.45
N VAL A 162 10.38 -1.20 -15.56
CA VAL A 162 11.86 -1.12 -15.62
C VAL A 162 12.49 -2.49 -15.40
N LYS A 163 12.00 -3.29 -14.43
CA LYS A 163 12.51 -4.63 -14.13
C LYS A 163 12.30 -5.59 -15.32
N ASN A 164 11.20 -5.45 -16.02
CA ASN A 164 10.82 -6.32 -17.15
C ASN A 164 11.24 -5.79 -18.53
N ALA A 165 12.10 -4.80 -18.63
CA ALA A 165 12.79 -4.13 -19.77
C ALA A 165 12.27 -4.35 -21.23
N ALA A 166 11.29 -5.21 -21.45
CA ALA A 166 10.78 -5.62 -22.77
C ALA A 166 9.38 -5.04 -23.12
N GLY A 167 8.64 -4.49 -22.12
CA GLY A 167 7.25 -4.06 -22.29
C GLY A 167 7.01 -2.56 -22.28
N ALA A 168 7.99 -1.73 -21.92
CA ALA A 168 7.82 -0.31 -21.58
C ALA A 168 7.56 0.64 -22.77
N ALA A 169 7.14 0.15 -23.93
CA ALA A 169 6.95 0.99 -25.12
C ALA A 169 5.47 1.27 -25.46
N SER A 170 4.52 0.85 -24.64
CA SER A 170 3.09 1.09 -24.93
C SER A 170 2.53 2.18 -24.03
N SER A 171 2.03 3.25 -24.66
CA SER A 171 1.28 4.33 -23.99
C SER A 171 -0.16 3.93 -23.62
N THR A 172 -0.55 2.71 -23.92
CA THR A 172 -1.83 2.11 -23.57
C THR A 172 -1.57 1.01 -22.56
N VAL A 173 -2.22 1.08 -21.40
CA VAL A 173 -2.19 0.00 -20.40
C VAL A 173 -2.84 -1.22 -21.04
N SER A 174 -1.99 -2.10 -21.57
CA SER A 174 -2.40 -3.45 -21.99
C SER A 174 -2.55 -4.30 -20.73
N LYS A 175 -3.34 -5.37 -20.83
CA LYS A 175 -3.49 -6.33 -19.73
C LYS A 175 -2.12 -6.76 -19.19
N LEU A 176 -1.94 -6.63 -17.87
CA LEU A 176 -0.70 -6.93 -17.18
C LEU A 176 -0.48 -8.46 -17.14
N SER A 177 0.76 -8.89 -17.33
CA SER A 177 1.13 -10.29 -17.17
C SER A 177 1.22 -10.67 -15.68
N ASP A 178 1.11 -11.97 -15.39
CA ASP A 178 1.26 -12.48 -14.03
C ASP A 178 2.60 -12.08 -13.37
N SER A 179 3.68 -12.05 -14.14
CA SER A 179 5.00 -11.60 -13.66
C SER A 179 5.05 -10.09 -13.37
N GLU A 180 4.33 -9.26 -14.12
CA GLU A 180 4.22 -7.82 -13.88
C GLU A 180 3.41 -7.55 -12.62
N LEU A 181 2.28 -8.25 -12.45
CA LEU A 181 1.44 -8.14 -11.25
C LEU A 181 2.20 -8.61 -9.99
N GLY A 182 2.95 -9.73 -10.08
CA GLY A 182 3.82 -10.17 -9.00
C GLY A 182 4.93 -9.18 -8.65
N ALA A 183 5.56 -8.55 -9.65
CA ALA A 183 6.56 -7.51 -9.43
C ALA A 183 5.95 -6.22 -8.84
N MET A 184 4.71 -5.88 -9.20
CA MET A 184 3.96 -4.78 -8.58
C MET A 184 3.63 -5.09 -7.12
N ALA A 185 3.20 -6.32 -6.81
CA ALA A 185 2.95 -6.76 -5.44
C ALA A 185 4.20 -6.63 -4.56
N GLU A 186 5.36 -7.06 -5.06
CA GLU A 186 6.66 -6.89 -4.38
C GLU A 186 6.98 -5.40 -4.16
N ALA A 187 6.75 -4.55 -5.17
CA ALA A 187 7.03 -3.13 -5.10
C ALA A 187 6.09 -2.39 -4.13
N LEU A 188 4.80 -2.76 -4.09
CA LEU A 188 3.81 -2.20 -3.16
C LEU A 188 4.09 -2.66 -1.72
N ALA A 189 4.44 -3.92 -1.51
CA ALA A 189 4.82 -4.42 -0.18
C ALA A 189 6.07 -3.73 0.40
N GLY A 190 6.94 -3.18 -0.45
CA GLY A 190 8.11 -2.39 -0.06
C GLY A 190 7.91 -0.87 -0.14
N ALA A 191 6.72 -0.39 -0.47
CA ALA A 191 6.41 1.04 -0.50
C ALA A 191 6.37 1.60 0.93
N GLN A 192 6.78 2.86 1.07
CA GLN A 192 6.72 3.59 2.33
C GLN A 192 6.00 4.91 2.10
N TYR A 193 5.09 5.23 3.00
CA TYR A 193 4.43 6.53 3.03
C TYR A 193 5.28 7.55 3.80
N SER A 194 5.18 8.82 3.43
CA SER A 194 5.82 9.91 4.15
C SER A 194 5.08 10.19 5.47
N GLN A 195 5.77 10.81 6.44
CA GLN A 195 5.15 11.22 7.71
C GLN A 195 3.90 12.10 7.52
N LYS A 196 3.89 12.92 6.47
CA LYS A 196 2.73 13.76 6.14
C LYS A 196 1.54 12.91 5.72
N GLN A 197 1.74 11.97 4.79
CA GLN A 197 0.71 11.04 4.31
C GLN A 197 0.14 10.21 5.47
N GLU A 198 1.02 9.66 6.32
CA GLU A 198 0.61 8.94 7.52
C GLU A 198 -0.23 9.79 8.47
N THR A 199 0.17 11.06 8.67
CA THR A 199 -0.57 11.99 9.52
C THR A 199 -1.97 12.27 8.96
N GLU A 200 -2.07 12.50 7.66
CA GLU A 200 -3.35 12.75 6.96
C GLU A 200 -4.25 11.50 6.98
N ALA A 201 -3.68 10.31 6.80
CA ALA A 201 -4.40 9.04 6.89
C ALA A 201 -4.88 8.73 8.33
N ASP A 202 -4.05 9.00 9.35
CA ASP A 202 -4.46 8.89 10.76
C ASP A 202 -5.59 9.82 11.11
N ASP A 203 -5.55 11.06 10.61
CA ASP A 203 -6.62 12.03 10.81
C ASP A 203 -7.92 11.56 10.18
N TYR A 204 -7.82 11.04 8.96
CA TYR A 204 -8.98 10.49 8.26
C TYR A 204 -9.54 9.28 9.00
N GLY A 205 -8.69 8.34 9.45
CA GLY A 205 -9.11 7.17 10.24
C GLY A 205 -9.80 7.55 11.55
N PHE A 206 -9.29 8.57 12.24
CA PHE A 206 -9.95 9.12 13.43
C PHE A 206 -11.35 9.69 13.10
N GLU A 207 -11.45 10.53 12.06
CA GLU A 207 -12.72 11.12 11.64
C GLU A 207 -13.72 10.07 11.14
N PHE A 208 -13.22 9.04 10.47
CA PHE A 208 -14.01 7.89 10.07
C PHE A 208 -14.61 7.16 11.28
N CYS A 209 -13.84 6.97 12.36
CA CYS A 209 -14.37 6.40 13.61
C CYS A 209 -15.49 7.26 14.18
N ILE A 210 -15.31 8.58 14.25
CA ILE A 210 -16.33 9.50 14.79
C ILE A 210 -17.59 9.47 13.94
N LYS A 211 -17.48 9.53 12.61
CA LYS A 211 -18.63 9.48 11.67
C LYS A 211 -19.41 8.18 11.80
N ASN A 212 -18.77 7.08 12.14
CA ASN A 212 -19.39 5.76 12.29
C ASN A 212 -19.77 5.41 13.74
N ASN A 213 -19.71 6.36 14.67
CA ASN A 213 -20.03 6.19 16.10
C ASN A 213 -19.18 5.08 16.78
N LEU A 214 -17.92 4.94 16.38
CA LEU A 214 -16.94 4.04 17.00
C LEU A 214 -16.20 4.76 18.14
N ASP A 215 -15.45 3.99 18.93
CA ASP A 215 -14.64 4.56 20.01
C ASP A 215 -13.65 5.61 19.46
N PRO A 216 -13.68 6.86 19.93
CA PRO A 216 -12.70 7.89 19.56
C PRO A 216 -11.25 7.51 19.82
N TYR A 217 -11.00 6.58 20.76
CA TYR A 217 -9.68 6.05 21.04
C TYR A 217 -9.27 4.90 20.11
N ALA A 218 -10.14 4.43 19.22
CA ALA A 218 -9.87 3.27 18.38
C ALA A 218 -8.56 3.42 17.58
N MET A 219 -8.32 4.59 16.97
CA MET A 219 -7.09 4.86 16.22
C MET A 219 -5.86 4.85 17.11
N TYR A 220 -5.93 5.47 18.31
CA TYR A 220 -4.86 5.39 19.30
C TYR A 220 -4.59 3.96 19.73
N ASN A 221 -5.63 3.20 20.05
CA ASN A 221 -5.51 1.82 20.54
C ASN A 221 -4.90 0.91 19.47
N ALA A 222 -5.34 1.04 18.21
CA ALA A 222 -4.78 0.30 17.09
C ALA A 222 -3.29 0.60 16.89
N LEU A 223 -2.90 1.86 16.81
CA LEU A 223 -1.50 2.28 16.64
C LEU A 223 -0.63 1.86 17.84
N ASN A 224 -1.13 2.00 19.07
CA ASN A 224 -0.39 1.59 20.28
C ASN A 224 -0.15 0.08 20.30
N LYS A 225 -1.15 -0.71 19.95
CA LYS A 225 -1.04 -2.16 19.84
C LYS A 225 0.00 -2.58 18.80
N LEU A 226 0.00 -1.93 17.64
CA LEU A 226 1.00 -2.14 16.61
C LEU A 226 2.40 -1.77 17.10
N LEU A 227 2.54 -0.65 17.84
CA LEU A 227 3.83 -0.24 18.42
C LEU A 227 4.37 -1.27 19.41
N GLU A 228 3.53 -1.78 20.32
CA GLU A 228 3.89 -2.84 21.28
C GLU A 228 4.36 -4.10 20.58
N LEU A 229 3.61 -4.56 19.57
CA LEU A 229 3.98 -5.73 18.78
C LEU A 229 5.30 -5.54 18.02
N SER A 230 5.58 -4.33 17.52
CA SER A 230 6.83 -4.05 16.83
C SER A 230 8.05 -4.12 17.74
N ALA A 231 7.88 -3.76 19.03
CA ALA A 231 8.95 -3.82 20.01
C ALA A 231 9.30 -5.26 20.42
N GLU A 232 8.32 -6.16 20.37
CA GLU A 232 8.47 -7.57 20.76
C GLU A 232 8.85 -8.50 19.62
N ALA A 233 8.57 -8.11 18.38
CA ALA A 233 8.74 -8.96 17.21
C ALA A 233 10.21 -9.06 16.75
N PRO A 234 10.72 -10.25 16.39
CA PRO A 234 12.01 -10.40 15.72
C PRO A 234 12.04 -9.59 14.41
N LYS A 235 13.19 -9.01 14.06
CA LYS A 235 13.36 -8.14 12.86
C LYS A 235 12.96 -8.80 11.52
N GLU A 236 12.80 -10.09 11.46
CA GLU A 236 12.41 -10.86 10.26
C GLU A 236 10.97 -11.39 10.32
N SER A 237 10.16 -10.91 11.27
CA SER A 237 8.79 -11.41 11.43
C SER A 237 7.83 -10.85 10.39
N LYS A 238 6.79 -11.63 10.06
CA LYS A 238 5.68 -11.21 9.16
C LYS A 238 4.91 -10.00 9.68
N PHE A 239 5.05 -9.67 10.97
CA PHE A 239 4.53 -8.45 11.59
C PHE A 239 5.19 -7.16 11.06
N GLN A 240 6.38 -7.25 10.45
CA GLN A 240 7.15 -6.09 10.02
C GLN A 240 6.61 -5.40 8.75
N LYS A 241 5.74 -6.03 7.96
CA LYS A 241 5.27 -5.44 6.70
C LYS A 241 4.50 -4.14 6.94
N MET A 242 3.55 -4.13 7.87
CA MET A 242 2.77 -2.93 8.21
C MET A 242 3.65 -1.82 8.78
N PHE A 243 4.64 -2.18 9.62
CA PHE A 243 5.58 -1.20 10.20
C PHE A 243 6.56 -0.63 9.16
N SER A 244 6.92 -1.40 8.14
CA SER A 244 7.84 -0.93 7.10
C SER A 244 7.17 0.02 6.11
N SER A 245 5.87 -0.15 5.85
CA SER A 245 5.09 0.74 4.99
C SER A 245 4.60 2.01 5.70
N HIS A 246 4.39 1.93 7.03
CA HIS A 246 3.84 3.01 7.86
C HIS A 246 4.80 3.44 8.98
N PRO A 247 5.81 4.28 8.68
CA PRO A 247 6.86 4.67 9.63
C PRO A 247 6.39 5.61 10.75
N ASP A 248 7.27 5.83 11.74
CA ASP A 248 7.10 6.79 12.86
C ASP A 248 5.92 6.50 13.81
N THR A 249 5.61 5.25 14.05
CA THR A 249 4.46 4.79 14.84
C THR A 249 4.37 5.41 16.23
N ALA A 250 5.48 5.64 16.97
CA ALA A 250 5.46 6.22 18.31
C ALA A 250 4.92 7.66 18.32
N LYS A 251 5.31 8.50 17.35
CA LYS A 251 4.79 9.87 17.22
C LYS A 251 3.31 9.86 16.83
N ARG A 252 2.92 8.95 15.95
CA ARG A 252 1.53 8.78 15.53
C ARG A 252 0.65 8.36 16.70
N VAL A 253 1.09 7.43 17.56
CA VAL A 253 0.40 7.02 18.79
C VAL A 253 0.16 8.23 19.70
N ALA A 254 1.20 9.02 19.96
CA ALA A 254 1.08 10.19 20.82
C ALA A 254 0.06 11.21 20.28
N ARG A 255 0.10 11.48 18.97
CA ARG A 255 -0.80 12.41 18.28
C ARG A 255 -2.25 11.89 18.26
N ALA A 256 -2.47 10.63 17.98
CA ALA A 256 -3.81 10.03 18.00
C ALA A 256 -4.45 10.07 19.39
N LYS A 257 -3.64 9.86 20.44
CA LYS A 257 -4.07 10.00 21.83
C LYS A 257 -4.50 11.42 22.15
N GLU A 258 -3.68 12.42 21.79
CA GLU A 258 -3.97 13.84 21.99
C GLU A 258 -5.28 14.21 21.29
N LYS A 259 -5.47 13.82 20.04
CA LYS A 259 -6.68 14.10 19.25
C LYS A 259 -7.93 13.50 19.90
N ALA A 260 -7.87 12.26 20.38
CA ALA A 260 -8.96 11.62 21.11
C ALA A 260 -9.27 12.34 22.43
N CYS A 261 -8.26 12.73 23.20
CA CYS A 261 -8.44 13.49 24.44
C CYS A 261 -9.13 14.85 24.19
N LEU A 262 -8.74 15.57 23.14
CA LEU A 262 -9.31 16.89 22.82
C LEU A 262 -10.80 16.82 22.48
N LEU A 263 -11.26 15.74 21.87
CA LEU A 263 -12.69 15.53 21.60
C LEU A 263 -13.53 15.54 22.89
N TYR A 264 -13.01 14.92 23.97
CA TYR A 264 -13.72 14.83 25.26
C TYR A 264 -13.57 16.08 26.11
N THR A 265 -12.50 16.88 25.91
CA THR A 265 -12.23 18.09 26.70
C THR A 265 -12.75 19.38 26.05
N SER A 266 -13.11 19.33 24.78
CA SER A 266 -13.73 20.46 24.08
C SER A 266 -15.19 20.64 24.56
N PRO A 267 -15.58 21.84 25.04
CA PRO A 267 -16.97 22.08 25.45
C PRO A 267 -17.91 21.83 24.26
N SER A 268 -18.95 21.05 24.51
CA SER A 268 -20.00 20.81 23.52
C SER A 268 -20.58 22.14 23.02
N PRO A 269 -20.92 22.29 21.73
CA PRO A 269 -21.65 23.48 21.25
C PRO A 269 -22.92 23.80 22.05
N ARG A 270 -23.49 22.82 22.77
CA ARG A 270 -24.63 23.01 23.68
C ARG A 270 -24.24 23.73 24.98
N ASP A 271 -22.99 23.53 25.45
CA ASP A 271 -22.52 24.16 26.72
C ASP A 271 -22.20 25.63 26.52
N ILE A 272 -21.93 26.09 25.28
CA ILE A 272 -21.63 27.45 24.92
C ILE A 272 -22.92 28.29 24.76
N SER A 273 -24.07 27.67 24.51
CA SER A 273 -25.35 28.36 24.29
C SER A 273 -26.10 28.72 25.58
N GLY A 274 -25.63 28.26 26.75
CA GLY A 274 -26.27 28.44 28.04
C GLY A 274 -25.80 29.70 28.85
N SER A 275 -24.87 30.49 28.32
CA SER A 275 -24.35 31.71 29.00
C SER A 275 -24.71 32.97 28.21
N ARG A 276 -26.01 33.26 28.08
CA ARG A 276 -26.53 34.58 27.73
C ARG A 276 -27.77 34.87 28.56
#